data_04e215a316aa22fb1abf87a4f0c4f384
#
_entry.id   04e215a316aa22fb1abf87a4f0c4f384
#
_cell.length_a   1.000
_cell.length_b   1.000
_cell.length_c   1.000
_cell.angle_alpha   90.00
_cell.angle_beta   90.00
_cell.angle_gamma   90.00
#
_symmetry.space_group_name_H-M   'P 1'
#
loop_
_entity.id
_entity.type
_entity.pdbx_description
1 polymer ?
#
loop_
_entity_poly.entity_id
_entity_poly.type
_entity_poly.pdbx_seq_one_letter_code
_entity_poly.pdbx_strand_id
1 'polypeptide(L)'
;MALRGSAVRIRLAPYISGRALCILPDLFFKVGTLVSLNQNKQETMYQLLFSSLAAIAFFLAASPPQPVKAQTPPMRAYQPKATDIARNDQIKEQQQKAHPSRFDLKTYPVSDRNLKHWQESLWAIGVLAPEENYAVQALETILQMTTAANLSDPQKGIIDTAIQVGTQLYTLKPAVYGKLKQHFERTIDYSSDPQWVAIALSALSKSAGSSQIEKLNQKVQQRFPNWAQDLHLRTTIKNIQSERLSVANVPAIPNLADLLKWQIAPQQAHMYVLCRPNRDILCISVLKDRNGKFLKQNNQLWSAPLLLQSLHNLDWNFTNGRTPQGIYRMEGVSLQPDDEVFHAYGQFSLVNLFVPFEDGVNAFLPNPNLPKQRGKFTGNLQAYQALLPPTWRSYEPVQQTYWAGSVGRSLFRIHGSGAAIDFFQSKPAVVSPKNFNWNATLGCLSAIEIYDNKGSLLKADMPKILNALNTVGKGKVEGFLIVVDVPSLSNEPVTVAEVTKLL
;
A
#
# COMPACT_ATOMS: atom_id res chain seq x y z
N MET A 1 31.34 23.97 16.36
CA MET A 1 30.45 22.87 16.78
C MET A 1 29.61 22.45 15.58
N ALA A 2 29.99 21.38 14.92
CA ALA A 2 29.39 20.97 13.65
C ALA A 2 28.17 20.07 13.92
N LEU A 3 27.01 20.50 13.49
CA LEU A 3 25.79 19.69 13.47
C LEU A 3 25.92 18.62 12.36
N ARG A 4 26.09 17.38 12.75
CA ARG A 4 25.98 16.23 11.86
C ARG A 4 24.50 15.99 11.54
N GLY A 5 24.09 16.31 10.31
CA GLY A 5 22.79 15.96 9.79
C GLY A 5 22.68 14.45 9.63
N SER A 6 21.73 13.84 10.32
CA SER A 6 21.33 12.43 10.12
C SER A 6 20.63 12.33 8.77
N ALA A 7 21.28 11.72 7.78
CA ALA A 7 20.67 11.37 6.52
C ALA A 7 19.64 10.25 6.77
N VAL A 8 18.36 10.59 6.70
CA VAL A 8 17.27 9.61 6.65
C VAL A 8 17.40 8.87 5.32
N ARG A 9 17.93 7.65 5.36
CA ARG A 9 17.93 6.75 4.18
C ARG A 9 16.49 6.33 3.91
N ILE A 10 15.91 6.86 2.85
CA ILE A 10 14.66 6.39 2.28
C ILE A 10 14.93 4.97 1.75
N ARG A 11 14.41 3.96 2.44
CA ARG A 11 14.32 2.60 1.89
C ARG A 11 13.15 2.57 0.92
N LEU A 12 13.45 2.70 -0.37
CA LEU A 12 12.51 2.36 -1.42
C LEU A 12 12.21 0.87 -1.30
N ALA A 13 10.93 0.52 -1.20
CA ALA A 13 10.50 -0.86 -1.35
C ALA A 13 11.00 -1.36 -2.73
N PRO A 14 11.64 -2.53 -2.82
CA PRO A 14 12.17 -3.03 -4.08
C PRO A 14 11.04 -3.63 -4.93
N TYR A 15 10.26 -2.77 -5.57
CA TYR A 15 9.32 -3.15 -6.61
C TYR A 15 9.35 -2.11 -7.74
N ILE A 16 10.51 -2.03 -8.41
CA ILE A 16 10.57 -1.52 -9.77
C ILE A 16 11.09 -2.68 -10.62
N SER A 17 10.19 -3.19 -11.45
CA SER A 17 10.44 -4.26 -12.42
C SER A 17 11.77 -4.05 -13.17
N GLY A 18 12.61 -5.10 -13.19
CA GLY A 18 13.91 -5.12 -13.82
C GLY A 18 13.88 -5.10 -15.36
N ARG A 19 13.24 -4.14 -15.98
CA ARG A 19 13.29 -3.95 -17.45
C ARG A 19 13.74 -2.59 -17.95
N ALA A 20 14.12 -1.66 -17.08
CA ALA A 20 14.61 -0.34 -17.53
C ALA A 20 16.13 -0.18 -17.55
N LEU A 21 16.92 -1.20 -17.22
CA LEU A 21 18.39 -1.09 -17.11
C LEU A 21 19.19 -2.04 -18.02
N CYS A 22 18.61 -2.66 -19.04
CA CYS A 22 19.32 -3.54 -19.97
C CYS A 22 19.67 -2.93 -21.34
N ILE A 23 19.64 -1.62 -21.52
CA ILE A 23 19.96 -1.00 -22.82
C ILE A 23 21.27 -0.15 -22.79
N LEU A 24 22.03 -0.15 -21.70
CA LEU A 24 23.23 0.69 -21.61
C LEU A 24 24.58 0.00 -21.28
N PRO A 25 24.82 -1.30 -21.43
CA PRO A 25 26.18 -1.84 -21.34
C PRO A 25 26.99 -1.70 -22.62
N ASP A 26 26.36 -1.59 -23.79
CA ASP A 26 27.14 -1.64 -25.07
C ASP A 26 27.70 -0.30 -25.56
N LEU A 27 27.36 0.83 -24.94
CA LEU A 27 27.87 2.13 -25.32
C LEU A 27 29.17 2.54 -24.58
N PHE A 28 29.49 1.92 -23.45
CA PHE A 28 30.67 2.27 -22.65
C PHE A 28 31.92 1.47 -23.03
N PHE A 29 31.83 0.38 -23.79
CA PHE A 29 32.99 -0.43 -24.16
C PHE A 29 33.65 -0.01 -25.50
N LYS A 30 33.10 0.97 -26.25
CA LYS A 30 33.71 1.48 -27.50
C LYS A 30 34.46 2.79 -27.35
N VAL A 31 34.57 3.35 -26.17
CA VAL A 31 35.34 4.61 -25.95
C VAL A 31 36.75 4.34 -25.46
N GLY A 32 37.10 3.10 -25.10
CA GLY A 32 38.43 2.75 -24.57
C GLY A 32 39.54 2.49 -25.55
N THR A 33 39.29 2.60 -26.90
CA THR A 33 40.31 2.23 -27.92
C THR A 33 40.61 3.36 -28.91
N LEU A 34 40.41 4.61 -28.55
CA LEU A 34 40.76 5.78 -29.38
C LEU A 34 41.66 6.76 -28.62
N VAL A 35 42.82 6.29 -28.17
CA VAL A 35 43.92 7.14 -27.69
C VAL A 35 45.08 6.96 -28.63
N SER A 36 45.04 7.64 -29.74
CA SER A 36 46.18 8.28 -30.44
C SER A 36 45.70 8.90 -31.76
N LEU A 37 45.12 10.08 -31.71
CA LEU A 37 44.91 10.92 -32.87
C LEU A 37 45.22 12.39 -32.53
N ASN A 38 45.95 13.00 -33.44
CA ASN A 38 46.57 14.33 -33.47
C ASN A 38 45.63 15.44 -32.96
N GLN A 39 46.12 16.36 -32.12
CA GLN A 39 45.34 17.40 -31.39
C GLN A 39 44.41 18.26 -32.27
N ASN A 40 44.77 18.51 -33.55
CA ASN A 40 43.94 19.33 -34.45
C ASN A 40 42.67 18.64 -35.00
N LYS A 41 42.50 17.35 -34.77
CA LYS A 41 41.24 16.62 -35.10
C LYS A 41 40.31 16.44 -33.89
N GLN A 42 40.83 16.68 -32.71
CA GLN A 42 40.02 16.56 -31.48
C GLN A 42 39.00 17.71 -31.32
N GLU A 43 39.39 18.95 -31.61
CA GLU A 43 38.48 20.10 -31.48
C GLU A 43 37.28 20.02 -32.45
N THR A 44 37.48 19.58 -33.66
CA THR A 44 36.39 19.42 -34.63
C THR A 44 35.47 18.26 -34.28
N MET A 45 36.01 17.20 -33.68
CA MET A 45 35.22 16.05 -33.23
C MET A 45 34.41 16.36 -31.95
N TYR A 46 34.96 17.18 -31.05
CA TYR A 46 34.22 17.66 -29.88
C TYR A 46 33.08 18.61 -30.27
N GLN A 47 33.29 19.48 -31.25
CA GLN A 47 32.19 20.36 -31.73
C GLN A 47 31.08 19.56 -32.43
N LEU A 48 31.41 18.48 -33.17
CA LEU A 48 30.40 17.59 -33.78
C LEU A 48 29.69 16.71 -32.75
N LEU A 49 30.37 16.26 -31.70
CA LEU A 49 29.77 15.50 -30.62
C LEU A 49 28.89 16.37 -29.73
N PHE A 50 29.29 17.63 -29.46
CA PHE A 50 28.45 18.55 -28.69
C PHE A 50 27.22 19.03 -29.47
N SER A 51 27.32 19.21 -30.77
CA SER A 51 26.16 19.56 -31.62
C SER A 51 25.18 18.38 -31.77
N SER A 52 25.66 17.13 -31.83
CA SER A 52 24.79 15.96 -31.86
C SER A 52 24.18 15.63 -30.49
N LEU A 53 24.86 15.86 -29.36
CA LEU A 53 24.30 15.72 -28.00
C LEU A 53 23.32 16.86 -27.71
N ALA A 54 23.54 18.08 -28.19
CA ALA A 54 22.56 19.16 -28.06
C ALA A 54 21.30 18.90 -28.90
N ALA A 55 21.40 18.28 -30.07
CA ALA A 55 20.26 17.89 -30.89
C ALA A 55 19.47 16.73 -30.27
N ILE A 56 20.14 15.77 -29.62
CA ILE A 56 19.48 14.67 -28.88
C ILE A 56 18.83 15.19 -27.56
N ALA A 57 19.46 16.16 -26.89
CA ALA A 57 18.87 16.82 -25.74
C ALA A 57 17.64 17.68 -26.09
N PHE A 58 17.59 18.25 -27.31
CA PHE A 58 16.43 19.02 -27.78
C PHE A 58 15.26 18.10 -28.20
N PHE A 59 15.53 16.86 -28.63
CA PHE A 59 14.46 15.89 -28.92
C PHE A 59 13.96 15.15 -27.68
N LEU A 60 14.73 15.14 -26.56
CA LEU A 60 14.29 14.61 -25.26
C LEU A 60 13.62 15.67 -24.36
N ALA A 61 13.63 16.94 -24.76
CA ALA A 61 12.68 17.93 -24.26
C ALA A 61 11.29 17.67 -24.86
N ALA A 62 10.88 16.38 -24.82
CA ALA A 62 9.58 15.95 -25.21
C ALA A 62 8.53 16.74 -24.43
N SER A 63 7.57 17.24 -25.17
CA SER A 63 6.34 17.89 -24.74
C SER A 63 5.89 17.37 -23.38
N PRO A 64 5.46 18.24 -22.46
CA PRO A 64 4.90 17.78 -21.20
C PRO A 64 3.88 16.70 -21.52
N PRO A 65 3.85 15.58 -20.75
CA PRO A 65 2.90 14.51 -21.01
C PRO A 65 1.52 15.13 -21.10
N GLN A 66 0.92 15.08 -22.28
CA GLN A 66 -0.44 15.55 -22.50
C GLN A 66 -1.30 14.84 -21.45
N PRO A 67 -2.15 15.52 -20.70
CA PRO A 67 -3.07 14.86 -19.80
C PRO A 67 -3.85 13.84 -20.62
N VAL A 68 -3.56 12.58 -20.41
CA VAL A 68 -4.30 11.47 -21.01
C VAL A 68 -5.75 11.74 -20.61
N LYS A 69 -6.60 12.13 -21.55
CA LYS A 69 -8.04 12.17 -21.32
C LYS A 69 -8.36 10.80 -20.76
N ALA A 70 -8.91 10.74 -19.56
CA ALA A 70 -9.34 9.50 -18.92
C ALA A 70 -10.46 8.88 -19.81
N GLN A 71 -10.05 8.26 -20.91
CA GLN A 71 -10.91 7.35 -21.64
C GLN A 71 -10.99 6.12 -20.76
N THR A 72 -12.16 5.91 -20.16
CA THR A 72 -12.49 4.60 -19.62
C THR A 72 -12.28 3.60 -20.76
N PRO A 73 -11.29 2.69 -20.67
CA PRO A 73 -11.13 1.70 -21.72
C PRO A 73 -12.45 0.97 -21.87
N PRO A 74 -12.86 0.61 -23.09
CA PRO A 74 -14.10 -0.11 -23.31
C PRO A 74 -14.08 -1.35 -22.40
N MET A 75 -15.14 -1.54 -21.63
CA MET A 75 -15.30 -2.66 -20.72
C MET A 75 -15.16 -3.94 -21.53
N ARG A 76 -14.07 -4.69 -21.32
CA ARG A 76 -13.88 -5.98 -21.96
C ARG A 76 -14.84 -6.96 -21.30
N ALA A 77 -15.77 -7.48 -22.05
CA ALA A 77 -16.65 -8.55 -21.57
C ALA A 77 -15.92 -9.84 -21.23
N TYR A 78 -14.67 -9.96 -21.65
CA TYR A 78 -13.84 -11.15 -21.52
C TYR A 78 -12.42 -10.81 -21.05
N GLN A 79 -11.92 -11.56 -20.04
CA GLN A 79 -10.56 -11.50 -19.53
C GLN A 79 -9.88 -12.88 -19.59
N PRO A 80 -8.90 -13.08 -20.48
CA PRO A 80 -8.23 -14.37 -20.64
C PRO A 80 -7.59 -14.90 -19.36
N LYS A 81 -7.04 -14.03 -18.54
CA LYS A 81 -6.38 -14.38 -17.26
C LYS A 81 -7.36 -14.85 -16.18
N ALA A 82 -8.65 -14.56 -16.34
CA ALA A 82 -9.68 -14.96 -15.40
C ALA A 82 -10.33 -16.30 -15.75
N THR A 83 -9.93 -16.95 -16.84
CA THR A 83 -10.42 -18.29 -17.18
C THR A 83 -9.95 -19.33 -16.17
N ASP A 84 -10.72 -20.41 -16.00
CA ASP A 84 -10.34 -21.56 -15.17
C ASP A 84 -8.93 -22.08 -15.47
N ILE A 85 -8.59 -22.19 -16.75
CA ILE A 85 -7.27 -22.68 -17.18
C ILE A 85 -6.18 -21.73 -16.68
N ALA A 86 -6.31 -20.43 -16.95
CA ALA A 86 -5.32 -19.44 -16.54
C ALA A 86 -5.19 -19.36 -15.01
N ARG A 87 -6.31 -19.49 -14.29
CA ARG A 87 -6.31 -19.52 -12.82
C ARG A 87 -5.60 -20.75 -12.27
N ASN A 88 -5.89 -21.93 -12.83
CA ASN A 88 -5.23 -23.19 -12.44
C ASN A 88 -3.72 -23.14 -12.71
N ASP A 89 -3.30 -22.52 -13.79
CA ASP A 89 -1.86 -22.35 -14.08
C ASP A 89 -1.19 -21.41 -13.07
N GLN A 90 -1.86 -20.35 -12.65
CA GLN A 90 -1.37 -19.48 -11.55
C GLN A 90 -1.26 -20.24 -10.22
N ILE A 91 -2.26 -21.09 -9.88
CA ILE A 91 -2.19 -21.95 -8.68
C ILE A 91 -0.98 -22.86 -8.75
N LYS A 92 -0.77 -23.56 -9.87
CA LYS A 92 0.39 -24.43 -10.07
C LYS A 92 1.71 -23.67 -9.94
N GLU A 93 1.79 -22.46 -10.50
CA GLU A 93 2.96 -21.61 -10.34
C GLU A 93 3.25 -21.30 -8.88
N GLN A 94 2.23 -20.91 -8.11
CA GLN A 94 2.41 -20.65 -6.67
C GLN A 94 2.76 -21.92 -5.90
N GLN A 95 2.15 -23.07 -6.24
CA GLN A 95 2.52 -24.36 -5.65
C GLN A 95 3.97 -24.74 -5.93
N GLN A 96 4.47 -24.46 -7.13
CA GLN A 96 5.90 -24.66 -7.45
C GLN A 96 6.80 -23.74 -6.63
N LYS A 97 6.40 -22.47 -6.44
CA LYS A 97 7.13 -21.51 -5.60
C LYS A 97 7.05 -21.86 -4.11
N ALA A 98 5.99 -22.49 -3.66
CA ALA A 98 5.80 -22.98 -2.29
C ALA A 98 6.30 -24.43 -2.07
N HIS A 99 6.90 -25.08 -3.08
CA HIS A 99 7.34 -26.47 -2.94
C HIS A 99 8.41 -26.62 -1.84
N PRO A 100 8.36 -27.67 -0.99
CA PRO A 100 9.29 -27.85 0.15
C PRO A 100 10.77 -27.72 -0.18
N SER A 101 11.19 -28.18 -1.37
CA SER A 101 12.60 -28.10 -1.81
C SER A 101 13.11 -26.66 -1.97
N ARG A 102 12.22 -25.68 -2.13
CA ARG A 102 12.59 -24.26 -2.22
C ARG A 102 12.86 -23.64 -0.84
N PHE A 103 12.50 -24.34 0.23
CA PHE A 103 12.69 -23.88 1.61
C PHE A 103 13.90 -24.54 2.30
N ASP A 104 14.72 -25.27 1.55
CA ASP A 104 15.99 -25.80 2.05
C ASP A 104 17.04 -24.68 2.14
N LEU A 105 17.27 -24.23 3.36
CA LEU A 105 18.24 -23.17 3.68
C LEU A 105 19.71 -23.55 3.40
N LYS A 106 20.01 -24.83 3.23
CA LYS A 106 21.36 -25.26 2.80
C LYS A 106 21.56 -24.98 1.31
N THR A 107 20.55 -25.27 0.51
CA THR A 107 20.56 -24.99 -0.94
C THR A 107 20.34 -23.52 -1.23
N TYR A 108 19.46 -22.88 -0.49
CA TYR A 108 19.10 -21.46 -0.64
C TYR A 108 19.35 -20.68 0.66
N PRO A 109 20.62 -20.43 1.05
CA PRO A 109 20.89 -19.63 2.23
C PRO A 109 20.33 -18.22 2.11
N VAL A 110 20.00 -17.58 3.24
CA VAL A 110 19.56 -16.18 3.28
C VAL A 110 20.74 -15.27 2.91
N SER A 111 20.85 -14.95 1.64
CA SER A 111 21.97 -14.19 1.07
C SER A 111 21.51 -13.32 -0.10
N ASP A 112 22.31 -12.36 -0.50
CA ASP A 112 22.01 -11.36 -1.53
C ASP A 112 21.55 -11.99 -2.86
N ARG A 113 22.21 -13.07 -3.30
CA ARG A 113 21.86 -13.79 -4.54
C ARG A 113 20.49 -14.48 -4.48
N ASN A 114 19.95 -14.74 -3.31
CA ASN A 114 18.71 -15.47 -3.12
C ASN A 114 17.54 -14.54 -2.74
N LEU A 115 17.68 -13.22 -2.84
CA LEU A 115 16.62 -12.26 -2.52
C LEU A 115 15.33 -12.57 -3.29
N LYS A 116 15.40 -12.64 -4.61
CA LYS A 116 14.23 -12.94 -5.46
C LYS A 116 13.62 -14.31 -5.14
N HIS A 117 14.47 -15.33 -4.96
CA HIS A 117 14.03 -16.67 -4.61
C HIS A 117 13.20 -16.67 -3.33
N TRP A 118 13.70 -16.03 -2.27
CA TRP A 118 12.98 -15.96 -0.99
C TRP A 118 11.74 -15.11 -1.05
N GLN A 119 11.78 -13.96 -1.73
CA GLN A 119 10.59 -13.13 -1.90
C GLN A 119 9.47 -13.91 -2.59
N GLU A 120 9.74 -14.56 -3.71
CA GLU A 120 8.74 -15.37 -4.43
C GLU A 120 8.22 -16.54 -3.58
N SER A 121 9.10 -17.26 -2.87
CA SER A 121 8.70 -18.43 -2.09
C SER A 121 7.91 -18.04 -0.83
N LEU A 122 8.31 -16.97 -0.13
CA LEU A 122 7.59 -16.46 1.02
C LEU A 122 6.21 -15.91 0.64
N TRP A 123 6.11 -15.19 -0.47
CA TRP A 123 4.82 -14.75 -0.99
C TRP A 123 3.91 -15.92 -1.32
N ALA A 124 4.44 -16.96 -1.95
CA ALA A 124 3.67 -18.14 -2.30
C ALA A 124 3.10 -18.85 -1.07
N ILE A 125 3.87 -19.00 0.01
CA ILE A 125 3.31 -19.55 1.27
C ILE A 125 2.34 -18.58 1.95
N GLY A 126 2.52 -17.26 1.80
CA GLY A 126 1.55 -16.28 2.27
C GLY A 126 0.19 -16.45 1.59
N VAL A 127 0.16 -16.77 0.29
CA VAL A 127 -1.07 -16.98 -0.49
C VAL A 127 -1.68 -18.33 -0.24
N LEU A 128 -0.88 -19.41 -0.28
CA LEU A 128 -1.37 -20.79 -0.17
C LEU A 128 -1.62 -21.20 1.28
N ALA A 129 -0.96 -20.56 2.23
CA ALA A 129 -1.01 -20.85 3.67
C ALA A 129 -0.87 -22.35 3.96
N PRO A 130 0.26 -23.01 3.53
CA PRO A 130 0.46 -24.45 3.69
C PRO A 130 0.44 -24.83 5.17
N GLU A 131 0.05 -26.07 5.46
CA GLU A 131 0.01 -26.59 6.85
C GLU A 131 1.22 -27.46 7.18
N GLU A 132 2.08 -27.68 6.21
CA GLU A 132 3.28 -28.50 6.35
C GLU A 132 4.39 -27.77 7.10
N ASN A 133 5.15 -28.53 7.89
CA ASN A 133 6.14 -28.00 8.82
C ASN A 133 7.34 -27.29 8.16
N TYR A 134 7.62 -27.55 6.87
CA TYR A 134 8.77 -26.92 6.18
C TYR A 134 8.66 -25.39 6.15
N ALA A 135 7.45 -24.87 5.93
CA ALA A 135 7.20 -23.44 5.89
C ALA A 135 7.42 -22.78 7.25
N VAL A 136 6.97 -23.44 8.33
CA VAL A 136 7.19 -22.99 9.71
C VAL A 136 8.68 -22.96 10.01
N GLN A 137 9.42 -24.04 9.73
CA GLN A 137 10.86 -24.14 10.00
C GLN A 137 11.69 -23.08 9.26
N ALA A 138 11.36 -22.83 7.99
CA ALA A 138 12.03 -21.79 7.22
C ALA A 138 11.77 -20.40 7.81
N LEU A 139 10.51 -20.07 8.13
CA LEU A 139 10.17 -18.81 8.79
C LEU A 139 10.87 -18.67 10.14
N GLU A 140 10.88 -19.71 10.99
CA GLU A 140 11.58 -19.69 12.27
C GLU A 140 13.07 -19.35 12.08
N THR A 141 13.73 -19.99 11.11
CA THR A 141 15.16 -19.78 10.84
C THR A 141 15.42 -18.35 10.31
N ILE A 142 14.60 -17.86 9.39
CA ILE A 142 14.76 -16.50 8.84
C ILE A 142 14.48 -15.46 9.94
N LEU A 143 13.45 -15.66 10.76
CA LEU A 143 13.11 -14.73 11.86
C LEU A 143 14.17 -14.71 12.98
N GLN A 144 14.94 -15.77 13.18
CA GLN A 144 16.10 -15.73 14.08
C GLN A 144 17.12 -14.69 13.65
N MET A 145 17.24 -14.40 12.35
CA MET A 145 18.17 -13.41 11.82
C MET A 145 17.77 -11.95 12.14
N THR A 146 16.57 -11.68 12.64
CA THR A 146 16.18 -10.34 13.11
C THR A 146 17.11 -9.80 14.21
N THR A 147 17.85 -10.67 14.86
CA THR A 147 18.82 -10.34 15.92
C THR A 147 20.27 -10.33 15.44
N ALA A 148 20.54 -10.61 14.17
CA ALA A 148 21.87 -10.65 13.62
C ALA A 148 22.42 -9.24 13.36
N ALA A 149 23.72 -9.06 13.58
CA ALA A 149 24.43 -7.85 13.20
C ALA A 149 24.90 -7.91 11.73
N ASN A 150 25.14 -6.75 11.14
CA ASN A 150 25.79 -6.60 9.83
C ASN A 150 25.09 -7.30 8.65
N LEU A 151 23.76 -7.29 8.65
CA LEU A 151 22.96 -7.77 7.54
C LEU A 151 23.06 -6.83 6.32
N SER A 152 23.20 -7.40 5.13
CA SER A 152 23.10 -6.67 3.88
C SER A 152 21.65 -6.18 3.63
N ASP A 153 21.48 -5.18 2.76
CA ASP A 153 20.12 -4.70 2.41
C ASP A 153 19.27 -5.80 1.75
N PRO A 154 19.78 -6.67 0.84
CA PRO A 154 19.02 -7.83 0.37
C PRO A 154 18.63 -8.82 1.47
N GLN A 155 19.52 -9.13 2.44
CA GLN A 155 19.16 -9.98 3.58
C GLN A 155 18.06 -9.37 4.43
N LYS A 156 18.12 -8.06 4.69
CA LYS A 156 17.04 -7.33 5.36
C LYS A 156 15.73 -7.42 4.58
N GLY A 157 15.78 -7.30 3.25
CA GLY A 157 14.58 -7.45 2.40
C GLY A 157 13.94 -8.85 2.48
N ILE A 158 14.74 -9.90 2.64
CA ILE A 158 14.22 -11.26 2.90
C ILE A 158 13.54 -11.33 4.26
N ILE A 159 14.17 -10.79 5.30
CA ILE A 159 13.62 -10.75 6.66
C ILE A 159 12.34 -9.90 6.71
N ASP A 160 12.32 -8.75 6.03
CA ASP A 160 11.13 -7.90 5.91
C ASP A 160 9.94 -8.68 5.32
N THR A 161 10.19 -9.46 4.27
CA THR A 161 9.15 -10.32 3.68
C THR A 161 8.73 -11.43 4.65
N ALA A 162 9.69 -12.09 5.28
CA ALA A 162 9.42 -13.19 6.20
C ALA A 162 8.63 -12.76 7.45
N ILE A 163 8.92 -11.59 8.02
CA ILE A 163 8.21 -11.12 9.22
C ILE A 163 6.77 -10.69 8.88
N GLN A 164 6.54 -10.14 7.68
CA GLN A 164 5.19 -9.78 7.20
C GLN A 164 4.36 -11.04 6.95
N VAL A 165 4.86 -11.98 6.14
CA VAL A 165 4.20 -13.27 5.86
C VAL A 165 4.05 -14.08 7.13
N GLY A 166 5.07 -14.11 7.98
CA GLY A 166 5.01 -14.76 9.29
C GLY A 166 3.90 -14.20 10.18
N THR A 167 3.71 -12.88 10.21
CA THR A 167 2.60 -12.22 10.93
C THR A 167 1.25 -12.65 10.38
N GLN A 168 1.09 -12.68 9.06
CA GLN A 168 -0.12 -13.15 8.40
C GLN A 168 -0.45 -14.59 8.82
N LEU A 169 0.50 -15.51 8.63
CA LEU A 169 0.30 -16.94 8.89
C LEU A 169 0.10 -17.24 10.39
N TYR A 170 0.81 -16.53 11.27
CA TYR A 170 0.65 -16.62 12.72
C TYR A 170 -0.77 -16.25 13.18
N THR A 171 -1.34 -15.19 12.58
CA THR A 171 -2.70 -14.73 12.94
C THR A 171 -3.79 -15.55 12.24
N LEU A 172 -3.51 -16.05 11.04
CA LEU A 172 -4.47 -16.77 10.21
C LEU A 172 -4.62 -18.24 10.61
N LYS A 173 -3.50 -18.92 10.87
CA LYS A 173 -3.43 -20.35 11.21
C LYS A 173 -2.61 -20.57 12.48
N PRO A 174 -3.09 -20.10 13.66
CA PRO A 174 -2.33 -20.17 14.90
C PRO A 174 -2.04 -21.61 15.35
N ALA A 175 -2.85 -22.59 14.96
CA ALA A 175 -2.60 -24.00 15.25
C ALA A 175 -1.33 -24.51 14.57
N VAL A 176 -0.98 -24.01 13.38
CA VAL A 176 0.21 -24.42 12.62
C VAL A 176 1.39 -23.50 12.92
N TYR A 177 1.18 -22.19 12.84
CA TYR A 177 2.24 -21.18 12.91
C TYR A 177 2.41 -20.53 14.29
N GLY A 178 1.72 -21.03 15.32
CA GLY A 178 1.81 -20.50 16.68
C GLY A 178 3.21 -20.49 17.28
N LYS A 179 4.10 -21.40 16.82
CA LYS A 179 5.52 -21.43 17.22
C LYS A 179 6.29 -20.14 16.86
N LEU A 180 5.83 -19.38 15.85
CA LEU A 180 6.46 -18.10 15.49
C LEU A 180 6.38 -17.08 16.62
N LYS A 181 5.47 -17.26 17.60
CA LYS A 181 5.38 -16.42 18.80
C LYS A 181 6.73 -16.21 19.49
N GLN A 182 7.49 -17.29 19.73
CA GLN A 182 8.80 -17.21 20.38
C GLN A 182 9.82 -16.37 19.58
N HIS A 183 9.72 -16.37 18.24
CA HIS A 183 10.59 -15.59 17.37
C HIS A 183 10.21 -14.12 17.35
N PHE A 184 8.92 -13.78 17.41
CA PHE A 184 8.47 -12.41 17.63
C PHE A 184 8.89 -11.88 19.01
N GLU A 185 8.76 -12.69 20.08
CA GLU A 185 9.24 -12.33 21.41
C GLU A 185 10.75 -12.11 21.40
N ARG A 186 11.54 -13.01 20.76
CA ARG A 186 12.98 -12.86 20.57
C ARG A 186 13.36 -11.61 19.78
N THR A 187 12.59 -11.27 18.73
CA THR A 187 12.79 -10.04 17.96
C THR A 187 12.61 -8.82 18.87
N ILE A 188 11.57 -8.80 19.70
CA ILE A 188 11.36 -7.73 20.69
C ILE A 188 12.51 -7.67 21.69
N ASP A 189 13.07 -8.80 22.08
CA ASP A 189 14.10 -8.87 23.13
C ASP A 189 15.48 -8.45 22.63
N TYR A 190 15.83 -8.73 21.38
CA TYR A 190 17.21 -8.66 20.92
C TYR A 190 17.45 -7.90 19.62
N SER A 191 16.42 -7.65 18.79
CA SER A 191 16.61 -6.92 17.55
C SER A 191 16.92 -5.44 17.81
N SER A 192 17.88 -4.90 17.08
CA SER A 192 18.17 -3.46 17.07
C SER A 192 17.37 -2.69 16.02
N ASP A 193 16.61 -3.38 15.15
CA ASP A 193 15.80 -2.76 14.13
C ASP A 193 14.39 -2.40 14.68
N PRO A 194 14.07 -1.12 14.83
CA PRO A 194 12.81 -0.69 15.43
C PRO A 194 11.59 -1.07 14.59
N GLN A 195 11.72 -1.21 13.26
CA GLN A 195 10.64 -1.64 12.38
C GLN A 195 10.27 -3.10 12.63
N TRP A 196 11.26 -3.99 12.74
CA TRP A 196 11.00 -5.41 13.04
C TRP A 196 10.42 -5.60 14.43
N VAL A 197 10.92 -4.84 15.42
CA VAL A 197 10.36 -4.83 16.77
C VAL A 197 8.91 -4.36 16.76
N ALA A 198 8.59 -3.32 16.01
CA ALA A 198 7.22 -2.80 15.87
C ALA A 198 6.28 -3.84 15.21
N ILE A 199 6.71 -4.53 14.14
CA ILE A 199 5.92 -5.58 13.48
C ILE A 199 5.70 -6.76 14.43
N ALA A 200 6.74 -7.21 15.14
CA ALA A 200 6.64 -8.31 16.12
C ALA A 200 5.70 -7.96 17.27
N LEU A 201 5.76 -6.73 17.78
CA LEU A 201 4.87 -6.22 18.81
C LEU A 201 3.40 -6.19 18.33
N SER A 202 3.17 -5.70 17.11
CA SER A 202 1.85 -5.71 16.46
C SER A 202 1.33 -7.14 16.28
N ALA A 203 2.16 -8.08 15.79
CA ALA A 203 1.78 -9.48 15.62
C ALA A 203 1.31 -10.12 16.94
N LEU A 204 2.10 -9.95 18.01
CA LEU A 204 1.76 -10.48 19.32
C LEU A 204 0.53 -9.80 19.93
N SER A 205 0.29 -8.51 19.65
CA SER A 205 -0.86 -7.80 20.18
C SER A 205 -2.19 -8.38 19.71
N LYS A 206 -2.23 -9.04 18.56
CA LYS A 206 -3.45 -9.62 17.99
C LYS A 206 -3.93 -10.90 18.71
N SER A 207 -3.04 -11.56 19.46
CA SER A 207 -3.33 -12.82 20.15
C SER A 207 -3.15 -12.77 21.66
N ALA A 208 -2.46 -11.76 22.20
CA ALA A 208 -2.12 -11.67 23.61
C ALA A 208 -3.16 -10.91 24.43
N GLY A 209 -3.32 -11.29 25.71
CA GLY A 209 -4.17 -10.56 26.65
C GLY A 209 -3.60 -9.18 27.02
N SER A 210 -4.44 -8.29 27.55
CA SER A 210 -4.07 -6.90 27.83
C SER A 210 -2.86 -6.75 28.76
N SER A 211 -2.77 -7.55 29.81
CA SER A 211 -1.62 -7.52 30.74
C SER A 211 -0.31 -7.94 30.08
N GLN A 212 -0.33 -8.91 29.18
CA GLN A 212 0.87 -9.33 28.45
C GLN A 212 1.34 -8.24 27.49
N ILE A 213 0.45 -7.58 26.80
CA ILE A 213 0.79 -6.51 25.88
C ILE A 213 1.34 -5.29 26.61
N GLU A 214 0.78 -4.95 27.76
CA GLU A 214 1.32 -3.85 28.55
C GLU A 214 2.79 -4.12 28.94
N LYS A 215 3.09 -5.36 29.37
CA LYS A 215 4.48 -5.77 29.66
C LYS A 215 5.38 -5.68 28.42
N LEU A 216 4.89 -6.09 27.24
CA LEU A 216 5.64 -5.98 25.99
C LEU A 216 5.88 -4.52 25.59
N ASN A 217 4.87 -3.66 25.72
CA ASN A 217 5.01 -2.22 25.48
C ASN A 217 6.06 -1.58 26.39
N GLN A 218 5.98 -1.86 27.71
CA GLN A 218 6.95 -1.36 28.69
C GLN A 218 8.38 -1.85 28.37
N LYS A 219 8.54 -3.12 27.98
CA LYS A 219 9.82 -3.69 27.56
C LYS A 219 10.39 -2.98 26.33
N VAL A 220 9.57 -2.73 25.31
CA VAL A 220 9.99 -2.00 24.12
C VAL A 220 10.42 -0.58 24.47
N GLN A 221 9.65 0.12 25.31
CA GLN A 221 9.97 1.48 25.76
C GLN A 221 11.28 1.54 26.57
N GLN A 222 11.55 0.54 27.39
CA GLN A 222 12.80 0.44 28.15
C GLN A 222 14.02 0.16 27.23
N ARG A 223 13.84 -0.72 26.23
CA ARG A 223 14.91 -1.06 25.29
C ARG A 223 15.21 0.05 24.29
N PHE A 224 14.22 0.83 23.94
CA PHE A 224 14.30 1.96 23.01
C PHE A 224 13.92 3.26 23.73
N PRO A 225 14.82 3.90 24.52
CA PRO A 225 14.50 5.10 25.28
C PRO A 225 13.93 6.22 24.41
N ASN A 226 14.34 6.27 23.13
CA ASN A 226 13.87 7.24 22.12
C ASN A 226 12.68 6.71 21.29
N TRP A 227 11.92 5.74 21.78
CA TRP A 227 10.79 5.14 21.04
C TRP A 227 9.76 6.17 20.57
N ALA A 228 9.55 7.24 21.33
CA ALA A 228 8.59 8.30 20.99
C ALA A 228 9.04 9.14 19.77
N GLN A 229 10.33 9.14 19.44
CA GLN A 229 10.91 9.78 18.25
C GLN A 229 10.99 8.82 17.07
N ASP A 230 11.06 7.51 17.31
CA ASP A 230 11.00 6.51 16.26
C ASP A 230 9.56 6.35 15.75
N LEU A 231 9.35 6.55 14.46
CA LEU A 231 8.01 6.58 13.88
C LEU A 231 7.33 5.21 13.93
N HIS A 232 8.05 4.11 13.70
CA HIS A 232 7.48 2.76 13.70
C HIS A 232 7.04 2.35 15.11
N LEU A 233 7.91 2.52 16.10
CA LEU A 233 7.60 2.18 17.49
C LEU A 233 6.48 3.06 18.04
N ARG A 234 6.58 4.37 17.85
CA ARG A 234 5.57 5.32 18.33
C ARG A 234 4.19 5.04 17.77
N THR A 235 4.09 4.89 16.46
CA THR A 235 2.78 4.66 15.81
C THR A 235 2.21 3.30 16.19
N THR A 236 3.04 2.27 16.32
CA THR A 236 2.61 0.92 16.73
C THR A 236 2.11 0.92 18.18
N ILE A 237 2.87 1.48 19.11
CA ILE A 237 2.47 1.53 20.53
C ILE A 237 1.17 2.32 20.68
N LYS A 238 1.05 3.48 20.03
CA LYS A 238 -0.19 4.28 20.04
C LYS A 238 -1.36 3.55 19.43
N ASN A 239 -1.17 2.85 18.32
CA ASN A 239 -2.23 2.08 17.66
C ASN A 239 -2.73 0.95 18.58
N ILE A 240 -1.83 0.20 19.19
CA ILE A 240 -2.18 -0.87 20.15
C ILE A 240 -2.92 -0.30 21.36
N GLN A 241 -2.49 0.83 21.90
CA GLN A 241 -3.17 1.48 23.01
C GLN A 241 -4.58 1.93 22.61
N SER A 242 -4.77 2.52 21.44
CA SER A 242 -6.07 2.98 20.97
C SER A 242 -7.04 1.82 20.67
N GLU A 243 -6.58 0.72 20.09
CA GLU A 243 -7.40 -0.46 19.80
C GLU A 243 -7.87 -1.19 21.07
N ARG A 244 -7.18 -0.99 22.18
CA ARG A 244 -7.48 -1.63 23.47
C ARG A 244 -8.28 -0.76 24.43
N LEU A 245 -8.55 0.48 24.07
CA LEU A 245 -9.50 1.28 24.84
C LEU A 245 -10.83 0.55 24.87
N SER A 246 -11.41 0.40 26.05
CA SER A 246 -12.78 -0.11 26.17
C SER A 246 -13.71 0.78 25.34
N VAL A 247 -14.81 0.22 24.85
CA VAL A 247 -15.80 0.97 24.06
C VAL A 247 -16.21 2.29 24.76
N ALA A 248 -16.19 2.31 26.10
CA ALA A 248 -16.46 3.51 26.90
C ALA A 248 -15.35 4.57 26.84
N ASN A 249 -14.11 4.19 26.48
CA ASN A 249 -12.94 5.07 26.45
C ASN A 249 -12.43 5.35 25.04
N VAL A 250 -13.07 4.78 24.00
CA VAL A 250 -12.74 5.16 22.61
C VAL A 250 -13.11 6.63 22.44
N PRO A 251 -12.17 7.50 22.00
CA PRO A 251 -12.50 8.89 21.71
C PRO A 251 -13.73 8.94 20.83
N ALA A 252 -14.75 9.67 21.26
CA ALA A 252 -15.95 9.84 20.46
C ALA A 252 -15.56 10.40 19.10
N ILE A 253 -16.02 9.76 18.03
CA ILE A 253 -15.82 10.31 16.69
C ILE A 253 -16.46 11.70 16.64
N PRO A 254 -15.74 12.74 16.13
CA PRO A 254 -16.34 14.05 15.95
C PRO A 254 -17.55 13.96 15.00
N ASN A 255 -18.40 14.98 15.01
CA ASN A 255 -19.58 14.97 14.17
C ASN A 255 -19.22 14.73 12.69
N LEU A 256 -19.66 13.60 12.15
CA LEU A 256 -19.35 13.20 10.78
C LEU A 256 -19.93 14.20 9.75
N ALA A 257 -21.04 14.87 10.07
CA ALA A 257 -21.62 15.89 9.22
C ALA A 257 -20.67 17.07 8.99
N ASP A 258 -19.82 17.43 9.97
CA ASP A 258 -18.83 18.49 9.79
C ASP A 258 -17.80 18.11 8.73
N LEU A 259 -17.33 16.83 8.76
CA LEU A 259 -16.39 16.33 7.76
C LEU A 259 -17.01 16.26 6.39
N LEU A 260 -18.24 15.77 6.28
CA LEU A 260 -18.96 15.64 5.00
C LEU A 260 -19.27 17.00 4.36
N LYS A 261 -19.51 18.05 5.15
CA LYS A 261 -19.71 19.42 4.67
C LYS A 261 -18.40 20.13 4.31
N TRP A 262 -17.26 19.69 4.88
CA TRP A 262 -15.97 20.36 4.70
C TRP A 262 -15.43 20.25 3.29
N GLN A 263 -14.66 21.24 2.85
CA GLN A 263 -13.89 21.25 1.60
C GLN A 263 -12.43 21.53 1.93
N ILE A 264 -11.55 20.60 1.62
CA ILE A 264 -10.09 20.72 1.86
C ILE A 264 -9.52 21.86 1.00
N ALA A 265 -9.93 21.94 -0.25
CA ALA A 265 -9.55 23.01 -1.17
C ALA A 265 -10.74 23.38 -2.08
N PRO A 266 -10.81 24.66 -2.49
CA PRO A 266 -11.85 25.12 -3.40
C PRO A 266 -11.84 24.36 -4.72
N GLN A 267 -13.03 24.12 -5.27
CA GLN A 267 -13.21 23.50 -6.59
C GLN A 267 -12.57 22.13 -6.77
N GLN A 268 -12.41 21.37 -5.69
CA GLN A 268 -11.95 19.98 -5.74
C GLN A 268 -13.09 19.02 -5.44
N ALA A 269 -13.10 17.87 -6.13
CA ALA A 269 -13.98 16.77 -5.81
C ALA A 269 -13.52 16.09 -4.50
N HIS A 270 -14.46 15.51 -3.74
CA HIS A 270 -14.15 14.78 -2.51
C HIS A 270 -14.84 13.42 -2.51
N MET A 271 -14.06 12.35 -2.33
CA MET A 271 -14.57 11.01 -2.12
C MET A 271 -14.40 10.66 -0.63
N TYR A 272 -15.48 10.33 0.04
CA TYR A 272 -15.44 9.86 1.42
C TYR A 272 -15.61 8.35 1.42
N VAL A 273 -14.71 7.65 2.11
CA VAL A 273 -14.75 6.20 2.29
C VAL A 273 -14.98 5.93 3.77
N LEU A 274 -16.19 5.52 4.10
CA LEU A 274 -16.66 5.33 5.46
C LEU A 274 -16.65 3.85 5.79
N CYS A 275 -15.86 3.46 6.77
CA CYS A 275 -15.61 2.07 7.16
C CYS A 275 -16.12 1.79 8.56
N ARG A 276 -16.24 0.53 8.91
CA ARG A 276 -16.22 0.09 10.32
C ARG A 276 -14.76 -0.09 10.76
N PRO A 277 -14.44 -0.01 12.06
CA PRO A 277 -13.09 -0.29 12.57
C PRO A 277 -12.58 -1.68 12.18
N ASN A 278 -13.46 -2.67 12.14
CA ASN A 278 -13.16 -3.98 11.57
C ASN A 278 -13.12 -3.89 10.04
N ARG A 279 -11.92 -4.01 9.48
CA ARG A 279 -11.66 -3.90 8.03
C ARG A 279 -12.03 -5.15 7.23
N ASP A 280 -12.51 -6.22 7.88
CA ASP A 280 -13.17 -7.35 7.23
C ASP A 280 -14.58 -6.97 6.70
N ILE A 281 -15.08 -5.80 7.12
CA ILE A 281 -16.37 -5.28 6.72
C ILE A 281 -16.16 -4.28 5.57
N LEU A 282 -17.00 -4.38 4.53
CA LEU A 282 -16.96 -3.45 3.41
C LEU A 282 -17.20 -2.01 3.88
N CYS A 283 -16.40 -1.11 3.36
CA CYS A 283 -16.62 0.33 3.48
C CYS A 283 -17.59 0.80 2.38
N ILE A 284 -18.26 1.92 2.63
CA ILE A 284 -19.04 2.61 1.60
C ILE A 284 -18.29 3.85 1.13
N SER A 285 -18.25 4.06 -0.18
CA SER A 285 -17.74 5.31 -0.73
C SER A 285 -18.91 6.19 -1.22
N VAL A 286 -18.84 7.50 -0.95
CA VAL A 286 -19.74 8.52 -1.46
C VAL A 286 -18.92 9.66 -2.05
N LEU A 287 -19.52 10.41 -2.99
CA LEU A 287 -18.78 11.35 -3.81
C LEU A 287 -19.44 12.74 -3.80
N LYS A 288 -18.63 13.77 -3.60
CA LYS A 288 -19.03 15.18 -3.62
C LYS A 288 -18.32 15.89 -4.78
N ASP A 289 -19.05 16.66 -5.55
CA ASP A 289 -18.53 17.41 -6.70
C ASP A 289 -17.70 18.64 -6.27
N ARG A 290 -17.16 19.34 -7.25
CA ARG A 290 -16.34 20.56 -7.05
C ARG A 290 -17.12 21.73 -6.44
N ASN A 291 -18.45 21.69 -6.48
CA ASN A 291 -19.33 22.72 -5.90
C ASN A 291 -19.80 22.33 -4.48
N GLY A 292 -19.32 21.20 -3.96
CA GLY A 292 -19.68 20.71 -2.64
C GLY A 292 -21.03 19.98 -2.59
N LYS A 293 -21.60 19.57 -3.74
CA LYS A 293 -22.84 18.81 -3.81
C LYS A 293 -22.56 17.33 -3.93
N PHE A 294 -23.24 16.52 -3.13
CA PHE A 294 -23.15 15.07 -3.24
C PHE A 294 -23.76 14.55 -4.53
N LEU A 295 -23.04 13.66 -5.21
CA LEU A 295 -23.49 13.01 -6.42
C LEU A 295 -24.69 12.11 -6.10
N LYS A 296 -25.74 12.24 -6.91
CA LYS A 296 -26.94 11.38 -6.86
C LYS A 296 -27.08 10.62 -8.18
N GLN A 297 -27.55 9.39 -8.08
CA GLN A 297 -27.93 8.56 -9.20
C GLN A 297 -29.35 8.06 -8.93
N ASN A 298 -30.31 8.28 -9.86
CA ASN A 298 -31.72 7.93 -9.66
C ASN A 298 -32.31 8.51 -8.36
N ASN A 299 -32.00 9.77 -8.06
CA ASN A 299 -32.38 10.49 -6.82
C ASN A 299 -31.83 9.92 -5.52
N GLN A 300 -31.03 8.84 -5.55
CA GLN A 300 -30.34 8.29 -4.39
C GLN A 300 -28.90 8.77 -4.34
N LEU A 301 -28.32 8.83 -3.14
CA LEU A 301 -26.91 9.13 -2.96
C LEU A 301 -26.07 8.08 -3.70
N TRP A 302 -25.19 8.55 -4.60
CA TRP A 302 -24.25 7.64 -5.28
C TRP A 302 -23.32 7.00 -4.28
N SER A 303 -23.10 5.69 -4.41
CA SER A 303 -22.17 4.98 -3.57
C SER A 303 -21.58 3.76 -4.27
N ALA A 304 -20.39 3.34 -3.84
CA ALA A 304 -19.77 2.08 -4.23
C ALA A 304 -19.11 1.43 -3.02
N PRO A 305 -19.24 0.11 -2.84
CA PRO A 305 -18.54 -0.62 -1.77
C PRO A 305 -17.06 -0.80 -2.10
N LEU A 306 -16.20 -0.78 -1.06
CA LEU A 306 -14.76 -1.01 -1.16
C LEU A 306 -14.29 -1.84 0.03
N LEU A 307 -13.31 -2.73 -0.18
CA LEU A 307 -12.60 -3.45 0.89
C LEU A 307 -11.25 -2.80 1.14
N LEU A 308 -10.93 -2.56 2.42
CA LEU A 308 -9.71 -1.85 2.85
C LEU A 308 -8.86 -2.70 3.81
N GLN A 309 -8.94 -4.00 3.68
CA GLN A 309 -8.23 -4.98 4.51
C GLN A 309 -6.81 -5.24 3.98
N SER A 310 -5.86 -5.47 4.90
CA SER A 310 -4.51 -5.92 4.55
C SER A 310 -4.44 -7.45 4.39
N LEU A 311 -3.85 -7.92 3.30
CA LEU A 311 -3.57 -9.34 3.06
C LEU A 311 -2.73 -9.95 4.20
N HIS A 312 -1.74 -9.23 4.70
CA HIS A 312 -0.88 -9.69 5.78
C HIS A 312 -1.41 -9.41 7.18
N ASN A 313 -2.64 -8.89 7.30
CA ASN A 313 -3.23 -8.47 8.57
C ASN A 313 -2.33 -7.49 9.37
N LEU A 314 -1.55 -6.68 8.65
CA LEU A 314 -0.66 -5.68 9.22
C LEU A 314 -1.41 -4.37 9.47
N ASP A 315 -0.96 -3.63 10.50
CA ASP A 315 -1.52 -2.33 10.82
C ASP A 315 -1.14 -1.27 9.79
N TRP A 316 -1.88 -0.18 9.80
CA TRP A 316 -1.80 0.90 8.81
C TRP A 316 -0.41 1.58 8.70
N ASN A 317 0.44 1.47 9.70
CA ASN A 317 1.76 2.11 9.75
C ASN A 317 2.88 1.24 9.15
N PHE A 318 2.60 0.01 8.73
CA PHE A 318 3.57 -0.87 8.09
C PHE A 318 3.40 -0.90 6.58
N THR A 319 4.49 -1.08 5.85
CA THR A 319 4.44 -1.44 4.43
C THR A 319 3.57 -2.67 4.26
N ASN A 320 2.70 -2.67 3.24
CA ASN A 320 1.69 -3.72 3.01
C ASN A 320 0.61 -3.83 4.10
N GLY A 321 0.56 -2.91 5.06
CA GLY A 321 -0.50 -2.84 6.06
C GLY A 321 -1.83 -2.30 5.51
N ARG A 322 -2.88 -2.38 6.32
CA ARG A 322 -4.22 -1.88 5.96
C ARG A 322 -4.19 -0.40 5.54
N THR A 323 -5.21 0.02 4.81
CA THR A 323 -5.37 1.40 4.35
C THR A 323 -5.47 2.36 5.54
N PRO A 324 -4.60 3.37 5.65
CA PRO A 324 -4.67 4.40 6.70
C PRO A 324 -5.95 5.25 6.63
N GLN A 325 -6.44 5.70 7.79
CA GLN A 325 -7.43 6.76 7.86
C GLN A 325 -6.79 8.12 7.59
N GLY A 326 -7.53 9.03 6.97
CA GLY A 326 -7.09 10.41 6.71
C GLY A 326 -7.22 10.82 5.26
N ILE A 327 -6.44 11.81 4.87
CA ILE A 327 -6.54 12.51 3.59
C ILE A 327 -5.54 11.92 2.60
N TYR A 328 -6.04 11.57 1.43
CA TYR A 328 -5.26 11.24 0.23
C TYR A 328 -5.50 12.29 -0.84
N ARG A 329 -4.47 12.66 -1.57
CA ARG A 329 -4.65 13.33 -2.85
C ARG A 329 -4.98 12.30 -3.92
N MET A 330 -6.09 12.46 -4.59
CA MET A 330 -6.49 11.67 -5.74
C MET A 330 -6.04 12.40 -7.00
N GLU A 331 -5.19 11.79 -7.82
CA GLU A 331 -4.65 12.45 -9.01
C GLU A 331 -4.34 11.48 -10.14
N GLY A 332 -5.23 11.49 -11.13
CA GLY A 332 -5.07 10.71 -12.35
C GLY A 332 -5.40 9.23 -12.20
N VAL A 333 -5.27 8.56 -13.32
CA VAL A 333 -5.42 7.12 -13.45
C VAL A 333 -4.19 6.52 -14.10
N SER A 334 -3.89 5.25 -13.80
CA SER A 334 -2.87 4.47 -14.48
C SER A 334 -3.44 3.14 -14.96
N LEU A 335 -2.78 2.54 -15.94
CA LEU A 335 -3.12 1.17 -16.34
C LEU A 335 -2.68 0.21 -15.24
N GLN A 336 -3.45 -0.85 -15.05
CA GLN A 336 -3.06 -1.92 -14.15
C GLN A 336 -1.94 -2.72 -14.82
N PRO A 337 -0.76 -2.89 -14.17
CA PRO A 337 0.32 -3.68 -14.73
C PRO A 337 -0.07 -5.16 -14.83
N ASP A 338 0.35 -5.80 -15.91
CA ASP A 338 0.05 -7.22 -16.16
C ASP A 338 0.82 -8.18 -15.23
N ASP A 339 1.91 -7.71 -14.64
CA ASP A 339 2.88 -8.47 -13.87
C ASP A 339 2.80 -8.20 -12.35
N GLU A 340 1.71 -7.56 -11.90
CA GLU A 340 1.49 -7.39 -10.47
C GLU A 340 1.32 -8.72 -9.73
N VAL A 341 1.60 -8.67 -8.44
CA VAL A 341 1.53 -9.81 -7.52
C VAL A 341 0.26 -10.61 -7.76
N PHE A 342 0.44 -11.89 -8.05
CA PHE A 342 -0.62 -12.87 -8.34
C PHE A 342 -1.44 -12.58 -9.61
N HIS A 343 -0.90 -11.84 -10.57
CA HIS A 343 -1.58 -11.54 -11.83
C HIS A 343 -3.03 -11.10 -11.61
N ALA A 344 -3.20 -10.01 -10.84
CA ALA A 344 -4.51 -9.47 -10.52
C ALA A 344 -5.42 -9.46 -11.75
N TYR A 345 -6.67 -9.85 -11.57
CA TYR A 345 -7.61 -9.99 -12.70
C TYR A 345 -8.09 -8.66 -13.25
N GLY A 346 -7.83 -7.55 -12.56
CA GLY A 346 -8.31 -6.24 -12.91
C GLY A 346 -7.97 -5.88 -14.36
N GLN A 347 -8.98 -5.48 -15.10
CA GLN A 347 -8.81 -4.96 -16.45
C GLN A 347 -8.97 -3.45 -16.53
N PHE A 348 -9.43 -2.82 -15.45
CA PHE A 348 -9.74 -1.40 -15.43
C PHE A 348 -8.58 -0.58 -14.89
N SER A 349 -8.50 0.68 -15.34
CA SER A 349 -7.51 1.62 -14.83
C SER A 349 -7.61 1.80 -13.32
N LEU A 350 -6.46 1.99 -12.68
CA LEU A 350 -6.34 2.29 -11.26
C LEU A 350 -6.52 3.79 -11.03
N VAL A 351 -7.13 4.18 -9.91
CA VAL A 351 -7.13 5.57 -9.44
C VAL A 351 -5.91 5.78 -8.54
N ASN A 352 -5.05 6.73 -8.88
CA ASN A 352 -3.86 7.03 -8.10
C ASN A 352 -4.21 7.84 -6.85
N LEU A 353 -3.70 7.39 -5.71
CA LEU A 353 -3.85 8.04 -4.41
C LEU A 353 -2.48 8.31 -3.82
N PHE A 354 -2.25 9.55 -3.39
CA PHE A 354 -1.00 9.99 -2.79
C PHE A 354 -1.21 10.38 -1.34
N VAL A 355 -0.35 9.92 -0.46
CA VAL A 355 -0.28 10.35 0.95
C VAL A 355 0.67 11.55 1.09
N PRO A 356 0.65 12.29 2.21
CA PRO A 356 1.70 13.27 2.51
C PRO A 356 3.09 12.69 2.33
N PHE A 357 4.04 13.52 1.88
CA PHE A 357 5.46 13.19 1.61
C PHE A 357 5.73 12.27 0.42
N GLU A 358 4.71 11.71 -0.22
CA GLU A 358 4.86 10.85 -1.39
C GLU A 358 5.22 11.66 -2.63
N ASP A 359 6.26 11.21 -3.38
CA ASP A 359 6.68 11.80 -4.64
C ASP A 359 5.74 11.42 -5.80
N GLY A 360 5.84 12.14 -6.91
CA GLY A 360 5.09 11.84 -8.14
C GLY A 360 3.74 12.54 -8.25
N VAL A 361 3.24 13.17 -7.21
CA VAL A 361 2.03 14.01 -7.27
C VAL A 361 2.36 15.38 -7.89
N ASN A 362 1.54 15.87 -8.81
CA ASN A 362 1.76 17.21 -9.39
C ASN A 362 1.48 18.32 -8.36
N ALA A 363 0.38 18.20 -7.60
CA ALA A 363 0.06 19.13 -6.54
C ALA A 363 -0.81 18.45 -5.47
N PHE A 364 -0.23 18.17 -4.31
CA PHE A 364 -1.02 17.62 -3.19
C PHE A 364 -2.11 18.61 -2.74
N LEU A 365 -1.78 19.91 -2.66
CA LEU A 365 -2.72 20.98 -2.37
C LEU A 365 -2.82 21.93 -3.58
N PRO A 366 -3.69 21.63 -4.56
CA PRO A 366 -3.88 22.51 -5.69
C PRO A 366 -4.53 23.82 -5.24
N ASN A 367 -3.87 24.93 -5.51
CA ASN A 367 -4.41 26.26 -5.28
C ASN A 367 -4.49 27.00 -6.62
N PRO A 368 -5.70 27.31 -7.13
CA PRO A 368 -5.85 28.01 -8.40
C PRO A 368 -5.22 29.40 -8.39
N ASN A 369 -5.07 30.02 -7.21
CA ASN A 369 -4.48 31.34 -7.05
C ASN A 369 -2.96 31.31 -6.82
N LEU A 370 -2.38 30.13 -6.62
CA LEU A 370 -0.94 29.92 -6.37
C LEU A 370 -0.41 28.76 -7.25
N PRO A 371 -0.33 28.95 -8.59
CA PRO A 371 0.04 27.86 -9.50
C PRO A 371 1.45 27.29 -9.28
N LYS A 372 2.26 27.90 -8.41
CA LYS A 372 3.60 27.42 -8.03
C LYS A 372 3.61 26.41 -6.87
N GLN A 373 2.52 26.20 -6.18
CA GLN A 373 2.43 25.09 -5.20
C GLN A 373 2.32 23.77 -5.92
N ARG A 374 3.47 23.22 -6.33
CA ARG A 374 3.59 21.93 -6.97
C ARG A 374 4.24 20.92 -6.04
N GLY A 375 3.95 19.63 -6.29
CA GLY A 375 4.60 18.52 -5.63
C GLY A 375 3.89 18.03 -4.37
N LYS A 376 4.63 17.23 -3.63
CA LYS A 376 4.15 16.55 -2.43
C LYS A 376 3.86 17.52 -1.29
N PHE A 377 2.98 17.08 -0.38
CA PHE A 377 2.81 17.76 0.90
C PHE A 377 4.04 17.53 1.79
N THR A 378 4.63 18.63 2.27
CA THR A 378 5.82 18.62 3.13
C THR A 378 5.60 19.39 4.43
N GLY A 379 4.35 19.79 4.71
CA GLY A 379 4.00 20.52 5.93
C GLY A 379 4.12 19.65 7.18
N ASN A 380 4.22 20.30 8.32
CA ASN A 380 4.18 19.63 9.62
C ASN A 380 2.78 19.11 9.94
N LEU A 381 2.63 18.40 11.05
CA LEU A 381 1.36 17.84 11.48
C LEU A 381 0.27 18.90 11.64
N GLN A 382 0.60 20.07 12.18
CA GLN A 382 -0.36 21.17 12.35
C GLN A 382 -0.89 21.67 10.99
N ALA A 383 -0.03 21.77 9.98
CA ALA A 383 -0.44 22.11 8.61
C ALA A 383 -1.34 21.03 8.00
N TYR A 384 -1.07 19.74 8.27
CA TYR A 384 -1.97 18.65 7.86
C TYR A 384 -3.31 18.72 8.58
N GLN A 385 -3.32 18.93 9.90
CA GLN A 385 -4.54 19.10 10.69
C GLN A 385 -5.40 20.27 10.23
N ALA A 386 -4.78 21.34 9.72
CA ALA A 386 -5.48 22.50 9.18
C ALA A 386 -6.31 22.17 7.91
N LEU A 387 -6.04 21.04 7.23
CA LEU A 387 -6.83 20.54 6.10
C LEU A 387 -8.18 19.95 6.54
N LEU A 388 -8.33 19.65 7.83
CA LEU A 388 -9.54 19.08 8.42
C LEU A 388 -10.45 20.17 9.02
N PRO A 389 -11.76 19.93 9.13
CA PRO A 389 -12.63 20.84 9.87
C PRO A 389 -12.17 20.98 11.33
N PRO A 390 -12.37 22.13 11.98
CA PRO A 390 -11.86 22.39 13.34
C PRO A 390 -12.16 21.28 14.36
N THR A 391 -13.36 20.70 14.30
CA THR A 391 -13.81 19.61 15.18
C THR A 391 -13.03 18.29 14.99
N TRP A 392 -12.34 18.12 13.84
CA TRP A 392 -11.62 16.89 13.48
C TRP A 392 -10.10 16.99 13.65
N ARG A 393 -9.56 18.17 13.87
CA ARG A 393 -8.10 18.43 13.91
C ARG A 393 -7.38 17.64 14.98
N SER A 394 -8.00 17.48 16.15
CA SER A 394 -7.46 16.72 17.28
C SER A 394 -7.77 15.22 17.23
N TYR A 395 -8.61 14.75 16.30
CA TYR A 395 -8.98 13.34 16.19
C TYR A 395 -7.82 12.55 15.55
N GLU A 396 -7.01 11.89 16.40
CA GLU A 396 -5.78 11.22 15.98
C GLU A 396 -5.96 10.18 14.85
N PRO A 397 -7.04 9.37 14.78
CA PRO A 397 -7.16 8.37 13.72
C PRO A 397 -7.08 8.92 12.30
N VAL A 398 -7.61 10.10 12.00
CA VAL A 398 -7.54 10.70 10.66
C VAL A 398 -6.16 11.28 10.31
N GLN A 399 -5.20 11.19 11.22
CA GLN A 399 -3.82 11.58 10.99
C GLN A 399 -2.96 10.41 10.49
N GLN A 400 -3.53 9.21 10.35
CA GLN A 400 -2.80 8.00 9.96
C GLN A 400 -2.11 8.15 8.59
N THR A 401 -2.73 8.82 7.60
CA THR A 401 -2.08 9.08 6.30
C THR A 401 -0.86 9.95 6.41
N TYR A 402 -0.87 10.95 7.31
CA TYR A 402 0.31 11.78 7.58
C TYR A 402 1.48 10.94 8.10
N TRP A 403 1.22 10.09 9.08
CA TRP A 403 2.25 9.23 9.66
C TRP A 403 2.68 8.11 8.71
N ALA A 404 1.74 7.53 7.96
CA ALA A 404 2.03 6.52 6.94
C ALA A 404 2.99 7.08 5.86
N GLY A 405 2.73 8.27 5.35
CA GLY A 405 3.64 8.93 4.43
C GLY A 405 4.99 9.27 5.08
N SER A 406 5.00 9.67 6.36
CA SER A 406 6.24 9.96 7.10
C SER A 406 7.14 8.74 7.29
N VAL A 407 6.58 7.51 7.38
CA VAL A 407 7.33 6.25 7.40
C VAL A 407 7.62 5.70 6.00
N GLY A 408 7.29 6.45 4.94
CA GLY A 408 7.60 6.09 3.55
C GLY A 408 6.56 5.21 2.87
N ARG A 409 5.36 5.01 3.44
CA ARG A 409 4.28 4.33 2.74
C ARG A 409 3.81 5.16 1.54
N SER A 410 3.53 4.47 0.44
CA SER A 410 3.18 5.07 -0.84
C SER A 410 2.40 4.07 -1.71
N LEU A 411 2.10 4.48 -2.94
CA LEU A 411 1.51 3.65 -3.99
C LEU A 411 0.11 3.12 -3.66
N PHE A 412 -0.66 3.88 -2.90
CA PHE A 412 -2.07 3.56 -2.68
C PHE A 412 -2.89 3.75 -3.97
N ARG A 413 -3.86 2.86 -4.19
CA ARG A 413 -4.71 2.87 -5.39
C ARG A 413 -6.15 2.47 -5.03
N ILE A 414 -7.12 2.92 -5.85
CA ILE A 414 -8.38 2.20 -5.97
C ILE A 414 -8.26 1.33 -7.21
N HIS A 415 -8.49 0.05 -7.10
CA HIS A 415 -8.39 -0.89 -8.21
C HIS A 415 -9.42 -2.02 -8.11
N GLY A 416 -9.76 -2.58 -9.27
CA GLY A 416 -10.54 -3.81 -9.32
C GLY A 416 -9.68 -4.99 -8.90
N SER A 417 -10.23 -5.87 -8.10
CA SER A 417 -9.61 -7.14 -7.77
C SER A 417 -10.69 -8.22 -7.77
N GLY A 418 -10.47 -9.25 -8.53
CA GLY A 418 -11.36 -10.37 -8.62
C GLY A 418 -11.27 -11.32 -7.43
N ALA A 419 -11.68 -12.55 -7.60
CA ALA A 419 -11.73 -13.61 -6.59
C ALA A 419 -10.36 -14.28 -6.33
N ALA A 420 -9.24 -13.51 -6.30
CA ALA A 420 -7.89 -14.10 -6.22
C ALA A 420 -7.65 -14.87 -4.92
N ILE A 421 -8.25 -14.48 -3.81
CA ILE A 421 -8.10 -15.19 -2.52
C ILE A 421 -8.87 -16.51 -2.55
N ASP A 422 -10.09 -16.52 -3.06
CA ASP A 422 -10.86 -17.73 -3.25
C ASP A 422 -10.15 -18.72 -4.15
N PHE A 423 -9.44 -18.17 -5.07
CA PHE A 423 -8.71 -18.87 -6.08
C PHE A 423 -7.57 -19.70 -5.51
N PHE A 424 -6.82 -19.16 -4.53
CA PHE A 424 -5.67 -19.82 -3.91
C PHE A 424 -6.04 -20.65 -2.67
N GLN A 425 -7.20 -20.42 -2.08
CA GLN A 425 -7.62 -21.08 -0.85
C GLN A 425 -9.04 -21.61 -1.00
N SER A 426 -9.25 -22.86 -0.62
CA SER A 426 -10.58 -23.49 -0.62
C SER A 426 -11.57 -22.84 0.36
N LYS A 427 -11.07 -22.05 1.31
CA LYS A 427 -11.84 -21.18 2.21
C LYS A 427 -11.08 -19.88 2.41
N PRO A 428 -11.64 -18.71 2.04
CA PRO A 428 -11.00 -17.45 2.29
C PRO A 428 -10.92 -17.20 3.80
N ALA A 429 -9.73 -17.34 4.33
CA ALA A 429 -9.52 -17.20 5.77
C ALA A 429 -9.36 -15.73 6.21
N VAL A 430 -9.10 -14.83 5.28
CA VAL A 430 -8.78 -13.42 5.53
C VAL A 430 -9.97 -12.50 5.28
N VAL A 431 -10.97 -12.96 4.52
CA VAL A 431 -12.13 -12.14 4.15
C VAL A 431 -13.40 -12.76 4.72
N SER A 432 -14.26 -11.94 5.33
CA SER A 432 -15.58 -12.38 5.77
C SER A 432 -16.35 -13.04 4.62
N PRO A 433 -17.15 -14.11 4.88
CA PRO A 433 -18.02 -14.70 3.86
C PRO A 433 -18.90 -13.70 3.12
N LYS A 434 -19.27 -12.58 3.78
CA LYS A 434 -20.03 -11.48 3.14
C LYS A 434 -19.22 -10.71 2.10
N ASN A 435 -17.89 -10.79 2.15
CA ASN A 435 -16.95 -10.05 1.30
C ASN A 435 -16.16 -10.96 0.37
N PHE A 436 -16.63 -12.17 0.17
CA PHE A 436 -15.98 -13.25 -0.57
C PHE A 436 -15.47 -12.83 -1.97
N ASN A 437 -16.13 -11.90 -2.61
CA ASN A 437 -15.80 -11.41 -3.95
C ASN A 437 -14.86 -10.19 -3.97
N TRP A 438 -14.33 -9.79 -2.82
CA TRP A 438 -13.32 -8.73 -2.70
C TRP A 438 -12.02 -9.31 -2.14
N ASN A 439 -10.91 -8.92 -2.75
CA ASN A 439 -9.60 -9.32 -2.27
C ASN A 439 -9.06 -8.33 -1.25
N ALA A 440 -8.48 -8.84 -0.17
CA ALA A 440 -7.57 -8.08 0.67
C ALA A 440 -6.36 -7.63 -0.18
N THR A 441 -5.80 -6.46 0.14
CA THR A 441 -4.74 -5.82 -0.63
C THR A 441 -3.50 -5.57 0.23
N LEU A 442 -2.51 -4.89 -0.33
CA LEU A 442 -1.32 -4.43 0.37
C LEU A 442 -1.46 -2.97 0.87
N GLY A 443 -2.70 -2.54 1.11
CA GLY A 443 -3.05 -1.19 1.55
C GLY A 443 -3.87 -0.39 0.56
N CYS A 444 -4.08 -0.89 -0.65
CA CYS A 444 -4.98 -0.30 -1.64
C CYS A 444 -6.45 -0.49 -1.25
N LEU A 445 -7.34 0.20 -1.96
CA LEU A 445 -8.78 0.08 -1.82
C LEU A 445 -9.31 -0.83 -2.94
N SER A 446 -9.84 -1.98 -2.57
CA SER A 446 -10.30 -3.01 -3.51
C SER A 446 -11.76 -2.79 -3.88
N ALA A 447 -12.04 -2.71 -5.19
CA ALA A 447 -13.38 -2.73 -5.76
C ALA A 447 -13.67 -4.12 -6.33
N ILE A 448 -14.93 -4.54 -6.33
CA ILE A 448 -15.32 -5.85 -6.89
C ILE A 448 -15.03 -5.90 -8.38
N GLU A 449 -14.48 -7.04 -8.83
CA GLU A 449 -14.33 -7.38 -10.24
C GLU A 449 -14.33 -8.90 -10.38
N ILE A 450 -15.44 -9.49 -10.87
CA ILE A 450 -15.70 -10.91 -10.89
C ILE A 450 -15.91 -11.38 -12.32
N TYR A 451 -15.37 -12.56 -12.60
CA TYR A 451 -15.49 -13.26 -13.87
C TYR A 451 -16.03 -14.69 -13.65
N ASP A 452 -16.70 -15.22 -14.67
CA ASP A 452 -17.03 -16.63 -14.70
C ASP A 452 -15.81 -17.49 -15.08
N ASN A 453 -15.99 -18.82 -15.09
CA ASN A 453 -14.92 -19.76 -15.40
C ASN A 453 -14.43 -19.69 -16.86
N LYS A 454 -15.19 -19.02 -17.73
CA LYS A 454 -14.81 -18.79 -19.13
C LYS A 454 -14.13 -17.43 -19.32
N GLY A 455 -13.95 -16.65 -18.24
CA GLY A 455 -13.35 -15.33 -18.29
C GLY A 455 -14.32 -14.21 -18.69
N SER A 456 -15.63 -14.49 -18.70
CA SER A 456 -16.65 -13.45 -18.98
C SER A 456 -16.89 -12.62 -17.74
N LEU A 457 -16.96 -11.30 -17.90
CA LEU A 457 -17.19 -10.35 -16.80
C LEU A 457 -18.62 -10.50 -16.26
N LEU A 458 -18.74 -10.84 -14.99
CA LEU A 458 -20.02 -10.91 -14.27
C LEU A 458 -20.37 -9.60 -13.57
N LYS A 459 -19.38 -8.96 -12.92
CA LYS A 459 -19.58 -7.74 -12.15
C LYS A 459 -18.27 -6.95 -12.00
N ALA A 460 -18.35 -5.62 -12.14
CA ALA A 460 -17.24 -4.71 -11.81
C ALA A 460 -17.77 -3.36 -11.33
N ASP A 461 -17.20 -2.83 -10.24
CA ASP A 461 -17.52 -1.50 -9.73
C ASP A 461 -16.54 -0.42 -10.20
N MET A 462 -15.34 -0.78 -10.69
CA MET A 462 -14.38 0.19 -11.20
C MET A 462 -14.93 1.09 -12.31
N PRO A 463 -15.67 0.61 -13.32
CA PRO A 463 -16.29 1.48 -14.32
C PRO A 463 -17.25 2.50 -13.70
N LYS A 464 -18.05 2.09 -12.71
CA LYS A 464 -18.96 2.96 -11.98
C LYS A 464 -18.20 4.04 -11.21
N ILE A 465 -17.10 3.67 -10.53
CA ILE A 465 -16.24 4.59 -9.78
C ILE A 465 -15.57 5.59 -10.73
N LEU A 466 -14.93 5.10 -11.80
CA LEU A 466 -14.24 5.95 -12.78
C LEU A 466 -15.18 6.94 -13.46
N ASN A 467 -16.37 6.49 -13.87
CA ASN A 467 -17.39 7.36 -14.48
C ASN A 467 -17.86 8.43 -13.50
N ALA A 468 -18.11 8.08 -12.24
CA ALA A 468 -18.52 9.02 -11.21
C ALA A 468 -17.43 10.06 -10.92
N LEU A 469 -16.17 9.63 -10.75
CA LEU A 469 -15.03 10.53 -10.56
C LEU A 469 -14.83 11.47 -11.75
N ASN A 470 -14.94 10.96 -12.97
CA ASN A 470 -14.84 11.75 -14.18
C ASN A 470 -15.96 12.80 -14.26
N THR A 471 -17.18 12.44 -13.87
CA THR A 471 -18.35 13.34 -13.84
C THR A 471 -18.13 14.49 -12.85
N VAL A 472 -17.79 14.20 -11.59
CA VAL A 472 -17.60 15.24 -10.57
C VAL A 472 -16.33 16.06 -10.80
N GLY A 473 -15.32 15.48 -11.44
CA GLY A 473 -14.06 16.09 -11.79
C GLY A 473 -14.08 16.87 -13.11
N LYS A 474 -15.24 16.92 -13.83
CA LYS A 474 -15.37 17.57 -15.15
C LYS A 474 -14.35 17.07 -16.18
N GLY A 475 -14.25 15.77 -16.35
CA GLY A 475 -13.34 15.12 -17.29
C GLY A 475 -11.95 14.83 -16.75
N LYS A 476 -11.71 15.03 -15.44
CA LYS A 476 -10.45 14.69 -14.76
C LYS A 476 -10.72 13.88 -13.52
N VAL A 477 -9.90 12.85 -13.28
CA VAL A 477 -9.89 12.11 -12.03
C VAL A 477 -8.92 12.82 -11.08
N GLU A 478 -9.44 13.82 -10.35
CA GLU A 478 -8.63 14.59 -9.39
C GLU A 478 -9.50 15.10 -8.23
N GLY A 479 -8.92 15.19 -7.05
CA GLY A 479 -9.61 15.65 -5.85
C GLY A 479 -8.94 15.12 -4.58
N PHE A 480 -9.75 14.94 -3.55
CA PHE A 480 -9.30 14.32 -2.29
C PHE A 480 -10.14 13.09 -2.00
N LEU A 481 -9.49 12.09 -1.40
CA LEU A 481 -10.17 10.94 -0.82
C LEU A 481 -9.89 10.97 0.70
N ILE A 482 -10.94 10.79 1.48
CA ILE A 482 -10.86 10.77 2.94
C ILE A 482 -11.38 9.43 3.44
N VAL A 483 -10.55 8.69 4.16
CA VAL A 483 -10.91 7.42 4.82
C VAL A 483 -11.19 7.68 6.28
N VAL A 484 -12.32 7.20 6.79
CA VAL A 484 -12.72 7.35 8.19
C VAL A 484 -13.40 6.09 8.69
N ASP A 485 -13.02 5.65 9.89
CA ASP A 485 -13.74 4.61 10.62
C ASP A 485 -14.91 5.21 11.41
N VAL A 486 -16.10 4.71 11.15
CA VAL A 486 -17.35 5.07 11.82
C VAL A 486 -17.71 3.95 12.79
N PRO A 487 -17.45 4.11 14.11
CA PRO A 487 -17.76 3.09 15.10
C PRO A 487 -19.25 2.76 15.13
N SER A 488 -19.56 1.50 15.38
CA SER A 488 -20.92 1.02 15.61
C SER A 488 -20.86 -0.24 16.47
N LEU A 489 -21.92 -0.51 17.19
CA LEU A 489 -22.12 -1.80 17.87
C LEU A 489 -22.50 -2.91 16.87
N SER A 490 -22.91 -2.54 15.67
CA SER A 490 -23.24 -3.48 14.60
C SER A 490 -22.00 -3.84 13.80
N ASN A 491 -21.86 -5.12 13.45
CA ASN A 491 -20.89 -5.63 12.48
C ASN A 491 -21.37 -5.48 11.02
N GLU A 492 -22.42 -4.70 10.77
CA GLU A 492 -22.89 -4.43 9.41
C GLU A 492 -22.13 -3.25 8.78
N PRO A 493 -21.96 -3.24 7.44
CA PRO A 493 -21.38 -2.11 6.71
C PRO A 493 -22.08 -0.78 7.04
N VAL A 494 -21.36 0.32 6.88
CA VAL A 494 -21.99 1.65 6.87
C VAL A 494 -22.96 1.70 5.70
N THR A 495 -24.18 2.18 5.93
CA THR A 495 -25.25 2.18 4.92
C THR A 495 -25.42 3.56 4.28
N VAL A 496 -25.95 3.59 3.06
CA VAL A 496 -26.36 4.84 2.39
C VAL A 496 -27.34 5.63 3.25
N ALA A 497 -28.25 4.94 3.94
CA ALA A 497 -29.25 5.58 4.81
C ALA A 497 -28.61 6.28 6.02
N GLU A 498 -27.59 5.68 6.65
CA GLU A 498 -26.82 6.34 7.72
C GLU A 498 -26.16 7.62 7.21
N VAL A 499 -25.53 7.58 6.04
CA VAL A 499 -24.86 8.75 5.45
C VAL A 499 -25.87 9.83 5.06
N THR A 500 -26.99 9.45 4.45
CA THR A 500 -28.02 10.40 3.98
C THR A 500 -28.63 11.19 5.15
N LYS A 501 -28.76 10.60 6.32
CA LYS A 501 -29.26 11.28 7.53
C LYS A 501 -28.35 12.41 8.03
N LEU A 502 -27.09 12.43 7.60
CA LEU A 502 -26.08 13.41 8.02
C LEU A 502 -25.92 14.56 7.01
N LEU A 503 -26.51 14.44 5.83
CA LEU A 503 -26.43 15.42 4.73
C LEU A 503 -27.59 16.41 4.75
#